data_e6648c3d823aa9cd5af520d99cccb408
#
_entry.id   e6648c3d823aa9cd5af520d99cccb408
#
_cell.length_a   1.000
_cell.length_b   1.000
_cell.length_c   1.000
_cell.angle_alpha   90.00
_cell.angle_beta   90.00
_cell.angle_gamma   90.00
#
_symmetry.space_group_name_H-M   'P 1'
#
loop_
_entity.id
_entity.type
_entity.pdbx_description
1 polymer ?
#
loop_
_entity_poly.entity_id
_entity_poly.type
_entity_poly.pdbx_seq_one_letter_code
_entity_poly.pdbx_strand_id
1 'polypeptide(L)'
;MLRGLRQGDLDLCVAVAGTKPALEAHHLWIDQAVWVRSEATNLDPDGPVPLVSFGEDCSCRHMAVNALNRVGRECDFVFTSRSIASLDAAVQAGLGIMVLPKSRVPQTSLTVWEDSPLPELPQLYCGIYLREGSNNRAALEELADAIAAVLRPQLQVKDGGASASEVAPVRASGSGH
;
A
#
# COMPACT_ATOMS: atom_id res chain seq x y z
N MET A 1 8.97 2.56 9.40
CA MET A 1 7.86 3.12 10.22
C MET A 1 7.57 2.28 11.46
N LEU A 2 7.26 0.99 11.39
CA LEU A 2 7.01 0.13 12.57
C LEU A 2 8.19 0.05 13.55
N ARG A 3 9.43 0.21 13.07
CA ARG A 3 10.61 0.30 13.91
C ARG A 3 10.59 1.54 14.80
N GLY A 4 10.25 2.72 14.26
CA GLY A 4 10.14 3.97 15.03
C GLY A 4 9.07 3.89 16.12
N LEU A 5 7.96 3.16 15.86
CA LEU A 5 6.93 2.90 16.88
C LEU A 5 7.50 2.09 18.06
N ARG A 6 8.28 1.04 17.78
CA ARG A 6 8.92 0.19 18.82
C ARG A 6 10.01 0.94 19.60
N GLN A 7 10.72 1.87 18.95
CA GLN A 7 11.78 2.67 19.57
C GLN A 7 11.24 3.88 20.37
N GLY A 8 9.94 4.16 20.26
CA GLY A 8 9.30 5.30 20.92
C GLY A 8 9.44 6.63 20.19
N ASP A 9 10.00 6.62 18.96
CA ASP A 9 10.13 7.80 18.12
C ASP A 9 8.79 8.24 17.53
N LEU A 10 7.82 7.31 17.47
CA LEU A 10 6.47 7.53 16.96
C LEU A 10 5.45 6.97 17.95
N ASP A 11 4.33 7.65 18.13
CA ASP A 11 3.19 7.17 18.94
C ASP A 11 2.13 6.46 18.10
N LEU A 12 2.02 6.84 16.82
CA LEU A 12 1.11 6.26 15.84
C LEU A 12 1.80 6.16 14.49
N CYS A 13 1.54 5.09 13.75
CA CYS A 13 1.91 5.04 12.34
C CYS A 13 0.85 4.30 11.50
N VAL A 14 0.73 4.73 10.24
CA VAL A 14 0.02 3.99 9.19
C VAL A 14 1.06 3.27 8.35
N ALA A 15 0.93 1.96 8.24
CA ALA A 15 1.91 1.16 7.51
C ALA A 15 1.24 0.24 6.48
N VAL A 16 1.96 0.00 5.39
CA VAL A 16 1.60 -0.95 4.33
C VAL A 16 2.67 -2.03 4.30
N ALA A 17 2.26 -3.28 4.26
CA ALA A 17 3.16 -4.43 4.24
C ALA A 17 2.68 -5.50 3.25
N GLY A 18 3.62 -6.24 2.64
CA GLY A 18 3.31 -7.36 1.74
C GLY A 18 2.98 -8.66 2.47
N THR A 19 3.22 -8.71 3.78
CA THR A 19 2.86 -9.83 4.66
C THR A 19 2.17 -9.29 5.89
N LYS A 20 1.30 -10.11 6.51
CA LYS A 20 0.63 -9.71 7.75
C LYS A 20 1.68 -9.43 8.83
N PRO A 21 1.76 -8.18 9.35
CA PRO A 21 2.71 -7.85 10.40
C PRO A 21 2.46 -8.63 11.68
N ALA A 22 3.54 -8.98 12.40
CA ALA A 22 3.44 -9.63 13.70
C ALA A 22 2.96 -8.69 14.82
N LEU A 23 3.13 -7.35 14.63
CA LEU A 23 2.65 -6.35 15.57
C LEU A 23 1.13 -6.25 15.46
N GLU A 24 0.44 -6.24 16.58
CA GLU A 24 -1.00 -6.06 16.64
C GLU A 24 -1.36 -4.64 16.18
N ALA A 25 -2.26 -4.55 15.21
CA ALA A 25 -2.74 -3.29 14.67
C ALA A 25 -4.02 -2.86 15.41
N HIS A 26 -4.15 -1.57 15.69
CA HIS A 26 -5.41 -1.00 16.16
C HIS A 26 -6.49 -1.11 15.08
N HIS A 27 -6.12 -0.83 13.84
CA HIS A 27 -6.92 -1.14 12.65
C HIS A 27 -6.09 -1.89 11.64
N LEU A 28 -6.67 -2.95 11.03
CA LEU A 28 -6.08 -3.72 9.94
C LEU A 28 -7.10 -3.92 8.84
N TRP A 29 -6.68 -3.74 7.59
CA TRP A 29 -7.46 -4.09 6.40
C TRP A 29 -6.56 -4.63 5.30
N ILE A 30 -7.16 -5.33 4.35
CA ILE A 30 -6.48 -5.87 3.18
C ILE A 30 -6.79 -4.97 2.00
N ASP A 31 -5.78 -4.70 1.18
CA ASP A 31 -5.89 -4.01 -0.10
C ASP A 31 -5.19 -4.83 -1.18
N GLN A 32 -5.43 -4.54 -2.43
CA GLN A 32 -4.79 -5.17 -3.56
C GLN A 32 -3.67 -4.28 -4.10
N ALA A 33 -2.47 -4.82 -4.26
CA ALA A 33 -1.44 -4.15 -5.02
C ALA A 33 -1.77 -4.21 -6.51
N VAL A 34 -1.63 -3.09 -7.22
CA VAL A 34 -1.91 -3.01 -8.65
C VAL A 34 -0.78 -2.29 -9.39
N TRP A 35 -0.53 -2.73 -10.63
CA TRP A 35 0.28 -1.97 -11.56
C TRP A 35 -0.50 -0.76 -12.05
N VAL A 36 0.14 0.39 -12.06
CA VAL A 36 -0.44 1.63 -12.60
C VAL A 36 0.46 2.22 -13.66
N ARG A 37 -0.18 2.82 -14.67
CA ARG A 37 0.48 3.48 -15.79
C ARG A 37 -0.29 4.72 -16.24
N SER A 38 0.30 5.47 -17.15
CA SER A 38 -0.40 6.41 -18.03
C SER A 38 -0.55 5.82 -19.44
N GLU A 39 -1.37 6.44 -20.27
CA GLU A 39 -1.48 6.07 -21.69
C GLU A 39 -0.18 6.31 -22.45
N ALA A 40 0.66 7.25 -21.98
CA ALA A 40 1.97 7.55 -22.57
C ALA A 40 3.03 6.48 -22.27
N THR A 41 2.76 5.54 -21.34
CA THR A 41 3.73 4.52 -20.97
C THR A 41 3.88 3.47 -22.09
N ASN A 42 5.07 3.38 -22.65
CA ASN A 42 5.45 2.32 -23.58
C ASN A 42 6.38 1.33 -22.87
N LEU A 43 5.98 0.06 -22.82
CA LEU A 43 6.76 -1.01 -22.22
C LEU A 43 7.38 -1.87 -23.32
N ASP A 44 8.70 -1.96 -23.33
CA ASP A 44 9.40 -2.93 -24.18
C ASP A 44 9.11 -4.36 -23.66
N PRO A 45 8.51 -5.23 -24.50
CA PRO A 45 8.19 -6.59 -24.08
C PRO A 45 9.42 -7.39 -23.61
N ASP A 46 10.58 -7.15 -24.20
CA ASP A 46 11.81 -7.89 -23.97
C ASP A 46 12.82 -7.14 -23.09
N GLY A 47 12.60 -5.86 -22.87
CA GLY A 47 13.48 -5.00 -22.09
C GLY A 47 13.20 -5.03 -20.57
N PRO A 48 14.08 -4.42 -19.78
CA PRO A 48 13.83 -4.23 -18.35
C PRO A 48 12.61 -3.36 -18.13
N VAL A 49 11.85 -3.67 -17.08
CA VAL A 49 10.65 -2.92 -16.73
C VAL A 49 11.03 -1.60 -16.05
N PRO A 50 10.69 -0.43 -16.66
CA PRO A 50 11.01 0.87 -16.07
C PRO A 50 10.08 1.15 -14.88
N LEU A 51 10.66 1.18 -13.67
CA LEU A 51 9.91 1.40 -12.43
C LEU A 51 10.07 2.83 -11.92
N VAL A 52 8.95 3.46 -11.63
CA VAL A 52 8.82 4.68 -10.83
C VAL A 52 8.44 4.27 -9.42
N SER A 53 9.16 4.71 -8.40
CA SER A 53 9.00 4.16 -7.05
C SER A 53 9.28 5.18 -5.95
N PHE A 54 8.68 4.96 -4.80
CA PHE A 54 9.17 5.51 -3.54
C PHE A 54 10.58 4.97 -3.21
N GLY A 55 11.20 5.52 -2.18
CA GLY A 55 12.52 5.08 -1.70
C GLY A 55 12.60 3.58 -1.37
N GLU A 56 13.80 3.13 -1.05
CA GLU A 56 14.14 1.71 -0.89
C GLU A 56 13.31 0.96 0.15
N ASP A 57 12.87 1.62 1.21
CA ASP A 57 12.05 1.02 2.28
C ASP A 57 10.57 0.84 1.90
N CYS A 58 10.17 1.11 0.66
CA CYS A 58 8.78 1.02 0.23
C CYS A 58 8.36 -0.43 -0.04
N SER A 59 7.30 -0.89 0.63
CA SER A 59 6.75 -2.24 0.43
C SER A 59 6.28 -2.49 -1.01
N CYS A 60 5.70 -1.49 -1.67
CA CYS A 60 5.27 -1.60 -3.07
C CYS A 60 6.47 -1.79 -4.01
N ARG A 61 7.61 -1.11 -3.73
CA ARG A 61 8.86 -1.30 -4.47
C ARG A 61 9.34 -2.75 -4.36
N HIS A 62 9.41 -3.29 -3.15
CA HIS A 62 9.83 -4.69 -2.94
C HIS A 62 8.88 -5.68 -3.60
N MET A 63 7.58 -5.42 -3.59
CA MET A 63 6.60 -6.27 -4.27
C MET A 63 6.79 -6.28 -5.78
N ALA A 64 7.01 -5.11 -6.39
CA ALA A 64 7.31 -5.01 -7.82
C ALA A 64 8.52 -5.87 -8.20
N VAL A 65 9.64 -5.67 -7.51
CA VAL A 65 10.88 -6.42 -7.75
C VAL A 65 10.68 -7.92 -7.55
N ASN A 66 10.03 -8.32 -6.45
CA ASN A 66 9.80 -9.74 -6.17
C ASN A 66 8.86 -10.39 -7.20
N ALA A 67 7.86 -9.68 -7.68
CA ALA A 67 6.95 -10.18 -8.71
C ALA A 67 7.68 -10.38 -10.05
N LEU A 68 8.46 -9.39 -10.48
CA LEU A 68 9.24 -9.47 -11.71
C LEU A 68 10.32 -10.56 -11.65
N ASN A 69 11.05 -10.65 -10.55
CA ASN A 69 12.07 -11.68 -10.34
C ASN A 69 11.52 -13.10 -10.43
N ARG A 70 10.29 -13.34 -9.95
CA ARG A 70 9.62 -14.66 -10.03
C ARG A 70 9.40 -15.14 -11.47
N VAL A 71 9.30 -14.22 -12.42
CA VAL A 71 9.12 -14.53 -13.85
C VAL A 71 10.39 -14.27 -14.65
N GLY A 72 11.53 -14.05 -13.99
CA GLY A 72 12.82 -13.81 -14.62
C GLY A 72 12.92 -12.50 -15.39
N ARG A 73 12.09 -11.51 -15.04
CA ARG A 73 12.06 -10.21 -15.71
C ARG A 73 12.87 -9.17 -14.94
N GLU A 74 13.80 -8.52 -15.62
CA GLU A 74 14.60 -7.43 -15.05
C GLU A 74 13.77 -6.14 -14.90
N CYS A 75 14.21 -5.26 -14.03
CA CYS A 75 13.63 -3.93 -13.85
C CYS A 75 14.68 -2.87 -13.57
N ASP A 76 14.41 -1.66 -14.05
CA ASP A 76 15.22 -0.46 -13.80
C ASP A 76 14.44 0.60 -13.05
N PHE A 77 15.04 1.17 -12.00
CA PHE A 77 14.43 2.30 -11.30
C PHE A 77 14.77 3.60 -12.03
N VAL A 78 13.88 4.01 -12.93
CA VAL A 78 14.05 5.21 -13.76
C VAL A 78 13.76 6.50 -13.02
N PHE A 79 12.95 6.44 -11.95
CA PHE A 79 12.67 7.61 -11.10
C PHE A 79 12.32 7.17 -9.68
N THR A 80 12.89 7.87 -8.70
CA THR A 80 12.61 7.63 -7.26
C THR A 80 12.35 8.97 -6.57
N SER A 81 11.27 9.05 -5.80
CA SER A 81 10.92 10.23 -5.02
C SER A 81 10.19 9.83 -3.72
N ARG A 82 10.13 10.76 -2.76
CA ARG A 82 9.28 10.63 -1.55
C ARG A 82 7.94 11.36 -1.71
N SER A 83 7.74 12.07 -2.80
CA SER A 83 6.52 12.82 -3.11
C SER A 83 5.65 12.04 -4.08
N ILE A 84 4.42 11.72 -3.69
CA ILE A 84 3.45 11.04 -4.57
C ILE A 84 3.15 11.88 -5.81
N ALA A 85 3.07 13.21 -5.69
CA ALA A 85 2.83 14.09 -6.82
C ALA A 85 3.97 14.05 -7.86
N SER A 86 5.23 13.93 -7.41
CA SER A 86 6.37 13.76 -8.31
C SER A 86 6.37 12.40 -9.01
N LEU A 87 5.99 11.34 -8.29
CA LEU A 87 5.88 10.00 -8.86
C LEU A 87 4.72 9.94 -9.88
N ASP A 88 3.57 10.52 -9.55
CA ASP A 88 2.43 10.65 -10.45
C ASP A 88 2.83 11.37 -11.75
N ALA A 89 3.47 12.53 -11.65
CA ALA A 89 3.98 13.28 -12.79
C ALA A 89 4.98 12.47 -13.64
N ALA A 90 5.86 11.70 -13.01
CA ALA A 90 6.83 10.87 -13.73
C ALA A 90 6.14 9.75 -14.53
N VAL A 91 5.15 9.07 -13.93
CA VAL A 91 4.36 8.05 -14.64
C VAL A 91 3.50 8.70 -15.75
N GLN A 92 2.88 9.85 -15.47
CA GLN A 92 2.10 10.61 -16.48
C GLN A 92 2.95 11.01 -17.69
N ALA A 93 4.21 11.37 -17.45
CA ALA A 93 5.17 11.68 -18.52
C ALA A 93 5.65 10.43 -19.30
N GLY A 94 5.16 9.23 -18.95
CA GLY A 94 5.54 7.98 -19.62
C GLY A 94 6.92 7.45 -19.25
N LEU A 95 7.56 7.96 -18.17
CA LEU A 95 8.89 7.51 -17.77
C LEU A 95 8.91 6.03 -17.33
N GLY A 96 7.80 5.52 -16.79
CA GLY A 96 7.70 4.15 -16.35
C GLY A 96 6.36 3.85 -15.69
N ILE A 97 6.30 2.72 -15.00
CA ILE A 97 5.13 2.22 -14.29
C ILE A 97 5.38 2.21 -12.78
N MET A 98 4.32 2.12 -11.99
CA MET A 98 4.42 2.09 -10.53
C MET A 98 3.47 1.05 -9.94
N VAL A 99 3.78 0.57 -8.74
CA VAL A 99 2.88 -0.24 -7.92
C VAL A 99 2.26 0.64 -6.83
N LEU A 100 0.94 0.59 -6.74
CA LEU A 100 0.16 1.27 -5.68
C LEU A 100 -0.84 0.30 -5.05
N PRO A 101 -1.29 0.57 -3.80
CA PRO A 101 -2.53 0.02 -3.30
C PRO A 101 -3.70 0.48 -4.18
N LYS A 102 -4.61 -0.41 -4.56
CA LYS A 102 -5.74 -0.10 -5.45
C LYS A 102 -6.60 1.04 -4.92
N SER A 103 -6.79 1.09 -3.60
CA SER A 103 -7.53 2.18 -2.92
C SER A 103 -6.90 3.57 -3.08
N ARG A 104 -5.61 3.64 -3.43
CA ARG A 104 -4.88 4.90 -3.58
C ARG A 104 -4.91 5.45 -5.00
N VAL A 105 -5.24 4.62 -5.98
CA VAL A 105 -5.26 5.01 -7.40
C VAL A 105 -6.23 6.17 -7.68
N PRO A 106 -7.45 6.23 -7.11
CA PRO A 106 -8.37 7.34 -7.35
C PRO A 106 -7.88 8.73 -6.91
N GLN A 107 -6.81 8.79 -6.09
CA GLN A 107 -6.19 10.05 -5.64
C GLN A 107 -5.03 10.49 -6.53
N THR A 108 -4.79 9.75 -7.60
CA THR A 108 -3.77 10.04 -8.61
C THR A 108 -4.44 10.26 -9.95
N SER A 109 -3.70 10.75 -10.93
CA SER A 109 -4.15 10.82 -12.33
C SER A 109 -3.82 9.54 -13.12
N LEU A 110 -3.39 8.48 -12.42
CA LEU A 110 -2.97 7.21 -13.00
C LEU A 110 -4.13 6.24 -13.17
N THR A 111 -3.95 5.28 -14.06
CA THR A 111 -4.93 4.22 -14.34
C THR A 111 -4.38 2.87 -13.91
N VAL A 112 -5.23 2.04 -13.34
CA VAL A 112 -4.89 0.63 -13.11
C VAL A 112 -4.67 -0.05 -14.47
N TRP A 113 -3.58 -0.76 -14.60
CA TRP A 113 -3.29 -1.54 -15.81
C TRP A 113 -3.93 -2.93 -15.70
N GLU A 114 -5.23 -3.02 -16.00
CA GLU A 114 -6.02 -4.25 -15.84
C GLU A 114 -5.48 -5.40 -16.72
N ASP A 115 -5.16 -5.14 -17.99
CA ASP A 115 -4.61 -6.14 -18.93
C ASP A 115 -3.07 -6.12 -18.95
N SER A 116 -2.44 -5.97 -17.78
CA SER A 116 -0.99 -5.89 -17.68
C SER A 116 -0.34 -7.21 -18.10
N PRO A 117 0.69 -7.20 -18.99
CA PRO A 117 1.50 -8.38 -19.28
C PRO A 117 2.47 -8.74 -18.15
N LEU A 118 2.46 -7.97 -17.07
CA LEU A 118 3.30 -8.17 -15.90
C LEU A 118 2.66 -9.16 -14.92
N PRO A 119 3.46 -9.80 -14.06
CA PRO A 119 2.95 -10.77 -13.10
C PRO A 119 1.97 -10.13 -12.11
N GLU A 120 1.00 -10.92 -11.66
CA GLU A 120 0.08 -10.52 -10.59
C GLU A 120 0.82 -10.14 -9.33
N LEU A 121 0.32 -9.10 -8.68
CA LEU A 121 0.83 -8.61 -7.41
C LEU A 121 0.05 -9.20 -6.22
N PRO A 122 0.72 -9.42 -5.08
CA PRO A 122 0.07 -9.94 -3.91
C PRO A 122 -0.85 -8.91 -3.26
N GLN A 123 -1.70 -9.39 -2.35
CA GLN A 123 -2.43 -8.53 -1.44
C GLN A 123 -1.49 -7.76 -0.50
N LEU A 124 -1.98 -6.63 -0.04
CA LEU A 124 -1.34 -5.73 0.92
C LEU A 124 -2.07 -5.77 2.25
N TYR A 125 -1.33 -5.69 3.32
CA TYR A 125 -1.84 -5.45 4.66
C TYR A 125 -1.60 -3.99 5.02
N CYS A 126 -2.69 -3.24 5.13
CA CYS A 126 -2.67 -1.84 5.57
C CYS A 126 -3.11 -1.78 7.01
N GLY A 127 -2.38 -1.08 7.86
CA GLY A 127 -2.72 -1.04 9.28
C GLY A 127 -2.37 0.28 9.94
N ILE A 128 -3.11 0.60 11.00
CA ILE A 128 -2.83 1.68 11.92
C ILE A 128 -2.33 1.05 13.21
N TYR A 129 -1.15 1.44 13.63
CA TYR A 129 -0.45 0.88 14.78
C TYR A 129 -0.22 1.97 15.82
N LEU A 130 -0.47 1.65 17.07
CA LEU A 130 -0.28 2.54 18.21
C LEU A 130 0.86 2.03 19.08
N ARG A 131 1.64 2.95 19.65
CA ARG A 131 2.69 2.61 20.60
C ARG A 131 2.07 2.12 21.91
N GLU A 132 2.56 0.99 22.41
CA GLU A 132 2.20 0.49 23.72
C GLU A 132 2.76 1.41 24.82
N GLY A 133 1.99 1.59 25.89
CA GLY A 133 2.41 2.39 27.05
C GLY A 133 2.47 3.90 26.82
N SER A 134 1.83 4.43 25.76
CA SER A 134 1.72 5.87 25.57
C SER A 134 0.78 6.49 26.62
N ASN A 135 1.21 7.62 27.20
CA ASN A 135 0.40 8.37 28.19
C ASN A 135 -0.87 8.99 27.59
N ASN A 136 -0.94 9.12 26.26
CA ASN A 136 -2.08 9.71 25.54
C ASN A 136 -2.90 8.66 24.78
N ARG A 137 -3.00 7.44 25.30
CA ARG A 137 -3.62 6.31 24.60
C ARG A 137 -5.01 6.63 24.03
N ALA A 138 -5.89 7.25 24.81
CA ALA A 138 -7.25 7.60 24.37
C ALA A 138 -7.26 8.54 23.16
N ALA A 139 -6.42 9.58 23.18
CA ALA A 139 -6.30 10.52 22.08
C ALA A 139 -5.72 9.86 20.81
N LEU A 140 -4.78 8.90 20.98
CA LEU A 140 -4.21 8.14 19.85
C LEU A 140 -5.24 7.20 19.25
N GLU A 141 -6.09 6.57 20.04
CA GLU A 141 -7.19 5.72 19.57
C GLU A 141 -8.22 6.54 18.81
N GLU A 142 -8.63 7.69 19.33
CA GLU A 142 -9.55 8.60 18.64
C GLU A 142 -8.95 9.09 17.29
N LEU A 143 -7.67 9.45 17.27
CA LEU A 143 -6.97 9.81 16.03
C LEU A 143 -6.90 8.64 15.05
N ALA A 144 -6.61 7.43 15.53
CA ALA A 144 -6.55 6.23 14.70
C ALA A 144 -7.91 5.91 14.06
N ASP A 145 -9.01 6.07 14.85
CA ASP A 145 -10.37 5.88 14.37
C ASP A 145 -10.74 6.91 13.29
N ALA A 146 -10.38 8.18 13.51
CA ALA A 146 -10.57 9.24 12.52
C ALA A 146 -9.79 8.97 11.21
N ILE A 147 -8.53 8.52 11.31
CA ILE A 147 -7.72 8.13 10.15
C ILE A 147 -8.36 6.93 9.44
N ALA A 148 -8.80 5.91 10.18
CA ALA A 148 -9.45 4.73 9.61
C ALA A 148 -10.74 5.10 8.87
N ALA A 149 -11.54 6.02 9.41
CA ALA A 149 -12.75 6.50 8.77
C ALA A 149 -12.50 7.19 7.43
N VAL A 150 -11.36 7.87 7.27
CA VAL A 150 -10.95 8.49 5.99
C VAL A 150 -10.38 7.47 5.02
N LEU A 151 -9.60 6.51 5.49
CA LEU A 151 -8.89 5.57 4.61
C LEU A 151 -9.76 4.40 4.13
N ARG A 152 -10.67 3.88 4.98
CA ARG A 152 -11.52 2.72 4.67
C ARG A 152 -12.58 2.94 3.57
N PRO A 153 -13.28 4.07 3.46
CA PRO A 153 -14.30 4.28 2.41
C PRO A 153 -13.74 4.24 0.99
N GLN A 154 -12.44 4.43 0.84
CA GLN A 154 -11.76 4.38 -0.45
C GLN A 154 -11.63 2.94 -0.99
N LEU A 155 -11.83 1.92 -0.14
CA LEU A 155 -11.84 0.52 -0.52
C LEU A 155 -13.21 0.05 -1.04
N GLN A 156 -14.29 0.77 -0.76
CA GLN A 156 -15.67 0.34 -1.04
C GLN A 156 -16.29 0.90 -2.34
N VAL A 157 -15.63 1.79 -3.07
CA VAL A 157 -16.28 2.58 -4.12
C VAL A 157 -16.31 1.93 -5.51
N LYS A 158 -15.76 0.71 -5.74
CA LYS A 158 -15.75 0.12 -7.10
C LYS A 158 -16.07 -1.37 -7.25
N ASP A 159 -16.58 -2.05 -6.27
CA ASP A 159 -17.08 -3.42 -6.47
C ASP A 159 -18.62 -3.47 -6.49
N GLY A 160 -19.19 -2.90 -7.55
CA GLY A 160 -20.56 -3.22 -7.97
C GLY A 160 -20.59 -4.62 -8.62
N GLY A 161 -20.62 -5.68 -7.81
CA GLY A 161 -20.89 -7.00 -8.33
C GLY A 161 -20.04 -8.15 -7.81
N ALA A 162 -19.88 -8.29 -6.50
CA ALA A 162 -19.64 -9.60 -5.88
C ALA A 162 -19.87 -9.48 -4.37
N SER A 163 -20.68 -10.38 -3.84
CA SER A 163 -21.10 -10.50 -2.44
C SER A 163 -19.92 -10.37 -1.47
N ALA A 164 -19.93 -9.32 -0.67
CA ALA A 164 -19.00 -9.14 0.43
C ALA A 164 -19.26 -10.19 1.51
N SER A 165 -18.36 -11.11 1.71
CA SER A 165 -18.31 -11.85 2.96
C SER A 165 -17.76 -10.91 4.05
N GLU A 166 -18.65 -10.51 4.90
CA GLU A 166 -18.49 -9.68 6.07
C GLU A 166 -17.41 -10.27 7.00
N VAL A 167 -16.24 -9.64 7.05
CA VAL A 167 -15.26 -9.90 8.10
C VAL A 167 -15.58 -8.98 9.27
N ALA A 168 -16.24 -9.56 10.27
CA ALA A 168 -16.58 -8.90 11.52
C ALA A 168 -15.34 -8.35 12.24
N PRO A 169 -15.45 -7.23 12.98
CA PRO A 169 -14.35 -6.71 13.79
C PRO A 169 -14.07 -7.68 14.94
N VAL A 170 -12.85 -8.21 14.98
CA VAL A 170 -12.36 -8.98 16.13
C VAL A 170 -12.13 -8.00 17.27
N ARG A 171 -13.11 -7.89 18.17
CA ARG A 171 -12.91 -7.29 19.48
C ARG A 171 -12.18 -8.31 20.35
N ALA A 172 -11.03 -7.94 20.87
CA ALA A 172 -10.38 -8.70 21.94
C ALA A 172 -11.28 -8.68 23.18
N SER A 173 -11.91 -9.81 23.46
CA SER A 173 -12.60 -10.03 24.73
C SER A 173 -11.55 -10.31 25.80
N GLY A 174 -11.27 -9.33 26.66
CA GLY A 174 -10.58 -9.56 27.93
C GLY A 174 -11.47 -10.38 28.83
N SER A 175 -11.06 -11.59 29.15
CA SER A 175 -11.62 -12.36 30.25
C SER A 175 -10.61 -12.35 31.40
N GLY A 176 -10.99 -11.65 32.47
CA GLY A 176 -10.34 -11.81 33.75
C GLY A 176 -10.64 -13.18 34.38
N HIS A 177 -9.63 -13.68 35.03
CA HIS A 177 -9.72 -14.40 36.30
C HIS A 177 -8.36 -14.32 36.98
#